data_d9c9d8d98e00e4712c4f3d54cf68d5bd
#
_entry.id   d9c9d8d98e00e4712c4f3d54cf68d5bd
#
_cell.length_a   1.000
_cell.length_b   1.000
_cell.length_c   1.000
_cell.angle_alpha   90.00
_cell.angle_beta   90.00
_cell.angle_gamma   90.00
#
_symmetry.space_group_name_H-M   'P 1'
#
loop_
_entity.id
_entity.type
_entity.pdbx_description
1 polymer ?
#
loop_
_entity_poly.entity_id
_entity_poly.type
_entity_poly.pdbx_seq_one_letter_code
_entity_poly.pdbx_strand_id
1 'polypeptide(L)'
;MAERGKNRALPRLWRILAVAAIHAAEISWAAWYMYRLRERGQLLGVWSASADPLGLLGQNLVESLVPILLFLSFFILLKKDFADAMFLRLRGKARRIAAAALSAVLLGIMAWALVKKTDRYAVVYALFYYLVLIAFAEEFVTLGVCVWLLRDEDWPLRYLLPNVCFALIHLFSHADWGTITLSYAMQFLFTQIPSLVVTGCMMQLLKEKSGTIWLPVLLHAIMDYAAVLKY
;
A
#
# COMPACT_ATOMS: atom_id res chain seq x y z
N MET A 1 22.87 -18.49 -27.04
CA MET A 1 23.11 -18.20 -25.63
C MET A 1 23.54 -16.74 -25.56
N ALA A 2 22.61 -15.82 -25.28
CA ALA A 2 22.94 -14.41 -25.16
C ALA A 2 23.48 -14.17 -23.73
N GLU A 3 24.67 -13.61 -23.62
CA GLU A 3 25.23 -13.12 -22.39
C GLU A 3 24.23 -12.16 -21.74
N ARG A 4 23.56 -12.61 -20.69
CA ARG A 4 22.84 -11.72 -19.78
C ARG A 4 23.91 -10.83 -19.14
N GLY A 5 23.98 -9.57 -19.63
CA GLY A 5 24.82 -8.57 -19.07
C GLY A 5 24.72 -8.64 -17.54
N LYS A 6 25.86 -8.77 -16.87
CA LYS A 6 26.02 -8.66 -15.42
C LYS A 6 25.60 -7.26 -15.03
N ASN A 7 24.29 -7.02 -14.90
CA ASN A 7 23.81 -5.88 -14.12
C ASN A 7 24.44 -6.06 -12.73
N ARG A 8 25.32 -5.14 -12.35
CA ARG A 8 25.93 -5.12 -11.02
C ARG A 8 24.80 -5.02 -10.01
N ALA A 9 24.34 -6.16 -9.51
CA ALA A 9 23.35 -6.19 -8.44
C ALA A 9 23.95 -5.41 -7.26
N LEU A 10 23.16 -4.52 -6.65
CA LEU A 10 23.57 -3.84 -5.44
C LEU A 10 24.04 -4.87 -4.41
N PRO A 11 25.09 -4.59 -3.63
CA PRO A 11 25.50 -5.45 -2.51
C PRO A 11 24.30 -5.73 -1.59
N ARG A 12 24.25 -6.91 -0.98
CA ARG A 12 23.16 -7.36 -0.10
C ARG A 12 22.78 -6.31 0.95
N LEU A 13 23.77 -5.76 1.63
CA LEU A 13 23.56 -4.73 2.66
C LEU A 13 22.80 -3.52 2.11
N TRP A 14 23.16 -3.02 0.92
CA TRP A 14 22.49 -1.87 0.32
C TRP A 14 21.04 -2.17 -0.07
N ARG A 15 20.72 -3.39 -0.48
CA ARG A 15 19.34 -3.80 -0.76
C ARG A 15 18.49 -3.81 0.51
N ILE A 16 19.02 -4.34 1.61
CA ILE A 16 18.36 -4.32 2.92
C ILE A 16 18.13 -2.88 3.40
N LEU A 17 19.18 -2.05 3.35
CA LEU A 17 19.09 -0.64 3.74
C LEU A 17 18.13 0.15 2.86
N ALA A 18 18.07 -0.15 1.57
CA ALA A 18 17.12 0.50 0.66
C ALA A 18 15.67 0.19 1.03
N VAL A 19 15.34 -1.08 1.36
CA VAL A 19 13.99 -1.45 1.80
C VAL A 19 13.60 -0.71 3.09
N ALA A 20 14.49 -0.69 4.09
CA ALA A 20 14.24 0.04 5.32
C ALA A 20 14.11 1.55 5.09
N ALA A 21 14.97 2.13 4.24
CA ALA A 21 14.94 3.55 3.91
C ALA A 21 13.68 3.97 3.14
N ILE A 22 13.17 3.12 2.23
CA ILE A 22 11.93 3.36 1.51
C ILE A 22 10.77 3.49 2.48
N HIS A 23 10.58 2.51 3.37
CA HIS A 23 9.50 2.55 4.34
C HIS A 23 9.67 3.69 5.37
N ALA A 24 10.91 3.96 5.80
CA ALA A 24 11.19 5.09 6.68
C ALA A 24 10.87 6.44 6.01
N ALA A 25 11.17 6.60 4.72
CA ALA A 25 10.84 7.81 3.96
C ALA A 25 9.32 7.97 3.80
N GLU A 26 8.62 6.89 3.48
CA GLU A 26 7.16 6.88 3.31
C GLU A 26 6.46 7.34 4.57
N ILE A 27 6.75 6.69 5.72
CA ILE A 27 6.10 7.04 6.96
C ILE A 27 6.50 8.42 7.48
N SER A 28 7.80 8.78 7.38
CA SER A 28 8.27 10.08 7.85
C SER A 28 7.63 11.22 7.08
N TRP A 29 7.47 11.06 5.75
CA TRP A 29 6.80 12.04 4.92
C TRP A 29 5.30 12.15 5.24
N ALA A 30 4.58 11.03 5.19
CA ALA A 30 3.13 11.01 5.45
C ALA A 30 2.82 11.56 6.85
N ALA A 31 3.53 11.08 7.87
CA ALA A 31 3.33 11.50 9.24
C ALA A 31 3.65 12.99 9.47
N TRP A 32 4.77 13.50 8.92
CA TRP A 32 5.11 14.92 8.99
C TRP A 32 4.04 15.78 8.30
N TYR A 33 3.61 15.38 7.11
CA TYR A 33 2.62 16.13 6.34
C TYR A 33 1.26 16.18 7.04
N MET A 34 0.76 15.03 7.51
CA MET A 34 -0.50 14.94 8.24
C MET A 34 -0.47 15.71 9.57
N TYR A 35 0.67 15.64 10.29
CA TYR A 35 0.88 16.45 11.49
C TYR A 35 0.77 17.95 11.19
N ARG A 36 1.43 18.43 10.12
CA ARG A 36 1.39 19.84 9.71
C ARG A 36 -0.01 20.32 9.33
N LEU A 37 -0.79 19.47 8.65
CA LEU A 37 -2.19 19.81 8.33
C LEU A 37 -3.06 19.87 9.57
N ARG A 38 -2.88 18.96 10.52
CA ARG A 38 -3.61 18.94 11.79
C ARG A 38 -3.31 20.18 12.63
N GLU A 39 -2.04 20.55 12.79
CA GLU A 39 -1.67 21.78 13.52
C GLU A 39 -2.33 23.04 12.95
N ARG A 40 -2.54 23.08 11.63
CA ARG A 40 -3.17 24.22 10.94
C ARG A 40 -4.71 24.14 10.91
N GLY A 41 -5.30 23.08 11.44
CA GLY A 41 -6.74 22.83 11.32
C GLY A 41 -7.22 22.61 9.89
N GLN A 42 -6.33 22.17 9.00
CA GLN A 42 -6.59 21.97 7.58
C GLN A 42 -6.74 20.49 7.17
N LEU A 43 -6.66 19.58 8.13
CA LEU A 43 -6.77 18.16 7.85
C LEU A 43 -8.20 17.80 7.43
N LEU A 44 -8.33 17.29 6.21
CA LEU A 44 -9.59 16.83 5.64
C LEU A 44 -9.70 15.30 5.78
N GLY A 45 -10.86 14.83 6.21
CA GLY A 45 -11.19 13.40 6.22
C GLY A 45 -11.87 12.96 4.94
N VAL A 46 -11.90 11.67 4.66
CA VAL A 46 -12.56 11.10 3.48
C VAL A 46 -14.04 11.52 3.38
N TRP A 47 -14.73 11.69 4.52
CA TRP A 47 -16.12 12.15 4.57
C TRP A 47 -16.29 13.65 4.30
N SER A 48 -15.20 14.41 4.14
CA SER A 48 -15.25 15.81 3.68
C SER A 48 -15.20 15.94 2.15
N ALA A 49 -15.18 14.82 1.42
CA ALA A 49 -14.99 14.80 -0.04
C ALA A 49 -16.06 15.59 -0.82
N SER A 50 -17.29 15.62 -0.33
CA SER A 50 -18.37 16.41 -0.96
C SER A 50 -18.24 17.90 -0.71
N ALA A 51 -17.62 18.32 0.40
CA ALA A 51 -17.45 19.72 0.75
C ALA A 51 -16.24 20.36 0.04
N ASP A 52 -15.12 19.64 -0.02
CA ASP A 52 -13.89 20.10 -0.68
C ASP A 52 -13.18 18.94 -1.41
N PRO A 53 -13.67 18.55 -2.60
CA PRO A 53 -13.12 17.42 -3.34
C PRO A 53 -11.69 17.65 -3.86
N LEU A 54 -11.37 18.87 -4.28
CA LEU A 54 -10.05 19.19 -4.82
C LEU A 54 -9.00 19.33 -3.70
N GLY A 55 -9.38 19.97 -2.58
CA GLY A 55 -8.51 20.08 -1.41
C GLY A 55 -8.18 18.70 -0.85
N LEU A 56 -9.17 17.83 -0.70
CA LEU A 56 -8.95 16.45 -0.24
C LEU A 56 -8.11 15.62 -1.21
N LEU A 57 -8.37 15.71 -2.52
CA LEU A 57 -7.54 15.02 -3.52
C LEU A 57 -6.10 15.52 -3.48
N GLY A 58 -5.88 16.83 -3.42
CA GLY A 58 -4.55 17.44 -3.29
C GLY A 58 -3.83 16.97 -2.04
N GLN A 59 -4.52 16.96 -0.90
CA GLN A 59 -4.00 16.45 0.36
C GLN A 59 -3.51 14.99 0.22
N ASN A 60 -4.35 14.11 -0.30
CA ASN A 60 -4.04 12.69 -0.40
C ASN A 60 -2.95 12.38 -1.45
N LEU A 61 -2.88 13.16 -2.54
CA LEU A 61 -1.78 13.03 -3.50
C LEU A 61 -0.43 13.46 -2.90
N VAL A 62 -0.42 14.53 -2.08
CA VAL A 62 0.80 14.97 -1.39
C VAL A 62 1.20 13.97 -0.30
N GLU A 63 0.25 13.40 0.42
CA GLU A 63 0.50 12.31 1.38
C GLU A 63 1.16 11.12 0.69
N SER A 64 0.67 10.72 -0.48
CA SER A 64 1.18 9.61 -1.28
C SER A 64 2.41 9.97 -2.15
N LEU A 65 3.09 11.08 -1.88
CA LEU A 65 4.19 11.56 -2.73
C LEU A 65 5.32 10.53 -2.88
N VAL A 66 5.69 9.84 -1.80
CA VAL A 66 6.78 8.84 -1.83
C VAL A 66 6.42 7.65 -2.73
N PRO A 67 5.27 6.98 -2.58
CA PRO A 67 4.81 5.96 -3.53
C PRO A 67 4.75 6.45 -4.98
N ILE A 68 4.26 7.67 -5.23
CA ILE A 68 4.19 8.25 -6.57
C ILE A 68 5.60 8.42 -7.17
N LEU A 69 6.54 8.98 -6.42
CA LEU A 69 7.91 9.15 -6.87
C LEU A 69 8.61 7.81 -7.13
N LEU A 70 8.37 6.81 -6.30
CA LEU A 70 8.85 5.44 -6.52
C LEU A 70 8.25 4.85 -7.80
N PHE A 71 6.94 4.98 -8.00
CA PHE A 71 6.28 4.50 -9.22
C PHE A 71 6.91 5.11 -10.47
N LEU A 72 7.05 6.43 -10.51
CA LEU A 72 7.65 7.16 -11.64
C LEU A 72 9.11 6.77 -11.84
N SER A 73 9.89 6.67 -10.76
CA SER A 73 11.31 6.30 -10.82
C SER A 73 11.50 4.88 -11.39
N PHE A 74 10.74 3.91 -10.91
CA PHE A 74 10.80 2.54 -11.41
C PHE A 74 10.24 2.40 -12.82
N PHE A 75 9.20 3.17 -13.17
CA PHE A 75 8.68 3.24 -14.54
C PHE A 75 9.76 3.73 -15.52
N ILE A 76 10.47 4.81 -15.17
CA ILE A 76 11.56 5.37 -15.99
C ILE A 76 12.74 4.39 -16.06
N LEU A 77 13.11 3.78 -14.92
CA LEU A 77 14.25 2.86 -14.83
C LEU A 77 14.03 1.58 -15.64
N LEU A 78 12.87 0.96 -15.48
CA LEU A 78 12.57 -0.36 -16.04
C LEU A 78 11.92 -0.30 -17.43
N LYS A 79 11.36 0.86 -17.82
CA LYS A 79 10.75 1.09 -19.14
C LYS A 79 9.79 -0.05 -19.55
N LYS A 80 10.10 -0.75 -20.66
CA LYS A 80 9.27 -1.87 -21.19
C LYS A 80 9.12 -3.04 -20.22
N ASP A 81 10.06 -3.24 -19.32
CA ASP A 81 10.07 -4.35 -18.37
C ASP A 81 9.31 -4.01 -17.07
N PHE A 82 8.91 -2.74 -16.87
CA PHE A 82 8.25 -2.26 -15.66
C PHE A 82 7.03 -3.10 -15.25
N ALA A 83 6.13 -3.32 -16.19
CA ALA A 83 4.89 -4.04 -15.90
C ALA A 83 5.11 -5.52 -15.52
N ASP A 84 6.16 -6.15 -16.04
CA ASP A 84 6.52 -7.52 -15.68
C ASP A 84 7.30 -7.55 -14.36
N ALA A 85 8.27 -6.66 -14.18
CA ALA A 85 9.07 -6.55 -12.97
C ALA A 85 8.23 -6.22 -11.72
N MET A 86 7.20 -5.39 -11.89
CA MET A 86 6.28 -4.98 -10.81
C MET A 86 5.01 -5.86 -10.75
N PHE A 87 4.94 -6.95 -11.51
CA PHE A 87 3.79 -7.88 -11.52
C PHE A 87 2.45 -7.21 -11.83
N LEU A 88 2.45 -6.15 -12.65
CA LEU A 88 1.23 -5.41 -13.02
C LEU A 88 0.39 -6.11 -14.10
N ARG A 89 0.92 -7.13 -14.77
CA ARG A 89 0.20 -7.84 -15.83
C ARG A 89 -0.73 -8.90 -15.28
N LEU A 90 -1.98 -8.83 -15.68
CA LEU A 90 -3.01 -9.83 -15.37
C LEU A 90 -3.11 -10.88 -16.50
N ARG A 91 -2.25 -11.88 -16.44
CA ARG A 91 -2.16 -12.93 -17.47
C ARG A 91 -2.93 -14.20 -17.06
N GLY A 92 -3.61 -14.82 -18.02
CA GLY A 92 -4.33 -16.09 -17.84
C GLY A 92 -5.78 -15.94 -17.41
N LYS A 93 -6.63 -16.88 -17.84
CA LYS A 93 -8.09 -16.85 -17.64
C LYS A 93 -8.47 -16.89 -16.15
N ALA A 94 -7.88 -17.81 -15.39
CA ALA A 94 -8.20 -17.97 -13.96
C ALA A 94 -7.92 -16.71 -13.14
N ARG A 95 -6.79 -16.02 -13.40
CA ARG A 95 -6.42 -14.78 -12.71
C ARG A 95 -7.37 -13.63 -13.05
N ARG A 96 -7.79 -13.52 -14.31
CA ARG A 96 -8.79 -12.52 -14.73
C ARG A 96 -10.14 -12.78 -14.07
N ILE A 97 -10.57 -14.04 -13.97
CA ILE A 97 -11.80 -14.40 -13.28
C ILE A 97 -11.70 -14.04 -11.78
N ALA A 98 -10.59 -14.40 -11.12
CA ALA A 98 -10.37 -14.06 -9.71
C ALA A 98 -10.38 -12.54 -9.49
N ALA A 99 -9.69 -11.76 -10.33
CA ALA A 99 -9.69 -10.31 -10.23
C ALA A 99 -11.09 -9.73 -10.49
N ALA A 100 -11.83 -10.25 -11.49
CA ALA A 100 -13.20 -9.83 -11.75
C ALA A 100 -14.14 -10.15 -10.57
N ALA A 101 -13.99 -11.31 -9.93
CA ALA A 101 -14.76 -11.69 -8.75
C ALA A 101 -14.49 -10.75 -7.57
N LEU A 102 -13.22 -10.46 -7.26
CA LEU A 102 -12.85 -9.50 -6.20
C LEU A 102 -13.36 -8.09 -6.53
N SER A 103 -13.23 -7.65 -7.78
CA SER A 103 -13.78 -6.36 -8.22
C SER A 103 -15.30 -6.31 -8.07
N ALA A 104 -16.02 -7.39 -8.38
CA ALA A 104 -17.46 -7.47 -8.19
C ALA A 104 -17.84 -7.39 -6.70
N VAL A 105 -17.07 -8.02 -5.80
CA VAL A 105 -17.27 -7.88 -4.35
C VAL A 105 -17.08 -6.43 -3.91
N LEU A 106 -16.00 -5.79 -4.34
CA LEU A 106 -15.69 -4.40 -4.00
C LEU A 106 -16.77 -3.44 -4.49
N LEU A 107 -17.24 -3.62 -5.74
CA LEU A 107 -18.34 -2.84 -6.31
C LEU A 107 -19.68 -3.14 -5.61
N GLY A 108 -19.92 -4.37 -5.17
CA GLY A 108 -21.10 -4.75 -4.38
C GLY A 108 -21.12 -4.04 -3.02
N ILE A 109 -19.97 -3.95 -2.35
CA ILE A 109 -19.82 -3.18 -1.10
C ILE A 109 -20.13 -1.70 -1.36
N MET A 110 -19.59 -1.12 -2.44
CA MET A 110 -19.85 0.27 -2.82
C MET A 110 -21.35 0.48 -3.10
N ALA A 111 -21.98 -0.39 -3.89
CA ALA A 111 -23.41 -0.29 -4.20
C ALA A 111 -24.28 -0.35 -2.93
N TRP A 112 -23.96 -1.25 -2.01
CA TRP A 112 -24.61 -1.32 -0.70
C TRP A 112 -24.42 -0.01 0.09
N ALA A 113 -23.21 0.54 0.13
CA ALA A 113 -22.92 1.78 0.82
C ALA A 113 -23.66 2.99 0.22
N LEU A 114 -23.79 3.05 -1.11
CA LEU A 114 -24.56 4.10 -1.81
C LEU A 114 -26.04 4.10 -1.45
N VAL A 115 -26.59 2.95 -1.05
CA VAL A 115 -27.98 2.85 -0.55
C VAL A 115 -28.08 3.28 0.92
N LYS A 116 -27.06 3.02 1.73
CA LYS A 116 -27.09 3.22 3.18
C LYS A 116 -26.58 4.59 3.63
N LYS A 117 -25.62 5.17 2.94
CA LYS A 117 -25.01 6.44 3.31
C LYS A 117 -25.63 7.61 2.55
N THR A 118 -25.76 8.74 3.23
CA THR A 118 -26.32 9.97 2.65
C THR A 118 -25.36 10.67 1.70
N ASP A 119 -24.06 10.68 2.05
CA ASP A 119 -23.01 11.27 1.21
C ASP A 119 -22.49 10.25 0.18
N ARG A 120 -23.16 10.21 -0.96
CA ARG A 120 -22.80 9.31 -2.07
C ARG A 120 -21.48 9.65 -2.72
N TYR A 121 -21.11 10.93 -2.75
CA TYR A 121 -19.84 11.35 -3.31
C TYR A 121 -18.66 10.85 -2.45
N ALA A 122 -18.77 11.01 -1.12
CA ALA A 122 -17.76 10.49 -0.22
C ALA A 122 -17.60 8.96 -0.30
N VAL A 123 -18.70 8.22 -0.52
CA VAL A 123 -18.65 6.76 -0.73
C VAL A 123 -17.83 6.40 -1.98
N VAL A 124 -18.06 7.10 -3.11
CA VAL A 124 -17.30 6.85 -4.36
C VAL A 124 -15.85 7.30 -4.21
N TYR A 125 -15.63 8.45 -3.58
CA TYR A 125 -14.27 8.94 -3.31
C TYR A 125 -13.49 7.97 -2.40
N ALA A 126 -14.13 7.45 -1.36
CA ALA A 126 -13.52 6.46 -0.47
C ALA A 126 -13.07 5.21 -1.24
N LEU A 127 -13.86 4.72 -2.21
CA LEU A 127 -13.43 3.61 -3.06
C LEU A 127 -12.15 3.95 -3.83
N PHE A 128 -12.10 5.12 -4.47
CA PHE A 128 -10.88 5.57 -5.16
C PHE A 128 -9.70 5.67 -4.21
N TYR A 129 -9.89 6.29 -3.05
CA TYR A 129 -8.86 6.48 -2.03
C TYR A 129 -8.28 5.14 -1.56
N TYR A 130 -9.14 4.21 -1.10
CA TYR A 130 -8.69 2.93 -0.57
C TYR A 130 -8.14 1.97 -1.63
N LEU A 131 -8.66 2.03 -2.87
CA LEU A 131 -8.15 1.17 -3.94
C LEU A 131 -6.82 1.67 -4.53
N VAL A 132 -6.72 2.99 -4.78
CA VAL A 132 -5.61 3.55 -5.56
C VAL A 132 -4.54 4.14 -4.66
N LEU A 133 -4.94 4.99 -3.72
CA LEU A 133 -3.98 5.75 -2.91
C LEU A 133 -3.49 4.98 -1.68
N ILE A 134 -4.24 3.97 -1.21
CA ILE A 134 -3.83 3.11 -0.11
C ILE A 134 -3.41 1.73 -0.65
N ALA A 135 -4.35 0.86 -0.99
CA ALA A 135 -4.03 -0.53 -1.31
C ALA A 135 -3.05 -0.67 -2.48
N PHE A 136 -3.25 0.03 -3.60
CA PHE A 136 -2.30 -0.07 -4.71
C PHE A 136 -0.95 0.55 -4.35
N ALA A 137 -0.90 1.70 -3.69
CA ALA A 137 0.35 2.35 -3.32
C ALA A 137 1.17 1.49 -2.35
N GLU A 138 0.56 0.99 -1.29
CA GLU A 138 1.22 0.16 -0.27
C GLU A 138 1.68 -1.19 -0.83
N GLU A 139 0.83 -1.87 -1.61
CA GLU A 139 1.21 -3.14 -2.23
C GLU A 139 2.28 -2.93 -3.32
N PHE A 140 2.23 -1.83 -4.07
CA PHE A 140 3.26 -1.49 -5.05
C PHE A 140 4.61 -1.26 -4.37
N VAL A 141 4.66 -0.50 -3.27
CA VAL A 141 5.91 -0.26 -2.52
C VAL A 141 6.40 -1.56 -1.90
N THR A 142 5.57 -2.26 -1.16
CA THR A 142 5.97 -3.44 -0.37
C THR A 142 6.21 -4.65 -1.27
N LEU A 143 5.19 -5.08 -2.03
CA LEU A 143 5.26 -6.30 -2.85
C LEU A 143 5.88 -6.08 -4.23
N GLY A 144 5.77 -4.86 -4.78
CA GLY A 144 6.43 -4.50 -6.04
C GLY A 144 7.90 -4.19 -5.80
N VAL A 145 8.18 -3.00 -5.28
CA VAL A 145 9.54 -2.43 -5.20
C VAL A 145 10.42 -3.18 -4.21
N CYS A 146 9.99 -3.34 -2.95
CA CYS A 146 10.83 -3.94 -1.91
C CYS A 146 11.13 -5.42 -2.20
N VAL A 147 10.13 -6.19 -2.62
CA VAL A 147 10.35 -7.60 -3.02
C VAL A 147 11.20 -7.70 -4.29
N TRP A 148 11.06 -6.75 -5.23
CA TRP A 148 11.94 -6.71 -6.40
C TRP A 148 13.40 -6.44 -6.04
N LEU A 149 13.66 -5.54 -5.09
CA LEU A 149 15.02 -5.29 -4.57
C LEU A 149 15.61 -6.54 -3.90
N LEU A 150 14.79 -7.34 -3.23
CA LEU A 150 15.20 -8.54 -2.50
C LEU A 150 15.01 -9.85 -3.31
N ARG A 151 14.75 -9.78 -4.61
CA ARG A 151 14.43 -10.96 -5.44
C ARG A 151 15.50 -12.06 -5.47
N ASP A 152 16.76 -11.68 -5.23
CA ASP A 152 17.91 -12.59 -5.23
C ASP A 152 18.25 -13.08 -3.81
N GLU A 153 17.50 -12.66 -2.79
CA GLU A 153 17.68 -13.06 -1.40
C GLU A 153 16.89 -14.33 -1.07
N ASP A 154 17.30 -14.99 0.00
CA ASP A 154 16.59 -16.14 0.56
C ASP A 154 15.18 -15.76 1.02
N TRP A 155 14.29 -16.75 1.07
CA TRP A 155 12.87 -16.51 1.34
C TRP A 155 12.60 -15.83 2.69
N PRO A 156 13.32 -16.12 3.82
CA PRO A 156 13.03 -15.43 5.08
C PRO A 156 13.26 -13.92 4.98
N LEU A 157 14.36 -13.50 4.36
CA LEU A 157 14.66 -12.08 4.21
C LEU A 157 13.68 -11.41 3.25
N ARG A 158 13.39 -12.05 2.12
CA ARG A 158 12.47 -11.54 1.10
C ARG A 158 11.02 -11.41 1.60
N TYR A 159 10.58 -12.30 2.51
CA TYR A 159 9.24 -12.25 3.07
C TYR A 159 9.15 -11.38 4.33
N LEU A 160 10.09 -11.58 5.27
CA LEU A 160 9.94 -10.93 6.58
C LEU A 160 10.32 -9.46 6.55
N LEU A 161 11.42 -9.09 5.89
CA LEU A 161 11.91 -7.71 5.97
C LEU A 161 10.91 -6.68 5.42
N PRO A 162 10.35 -6.79 4.20
CA PRO A 162 9.36 -5.83 3.71
C PRO A 162 8.11 -5.77 4.60
N ASN A 163 7.61 -6.93 5.02
CA ASN A 163 6.37 -7.01 5.78
C ASN A 163 6.53 -6.57 7.23
N VAL A 164 7.70 -6.75 7.84
CA VAL A 164 8.02 -6.17 9.15
C VAL A 164 8.17 -4.66 9.06
N CYS A 165 8.88 -4.14 8.06
CA CYS A 165 8.97 -2.70 7.84
C CYS A 165 7.57 -2.10 7.60
N PHE A 166 6.77 -2.72 6.76
CA PHE A 166 5.38 -2.33 6.51
C PHE A 166 4.53 -2.34 7.80
N ALA A 167 4.64 -3.37 8.63
CA ALA A 167 3.91 -3.44 9.90
C ALA A 167 4.36 -2.34 10.88
N LEU A 168 5.66 -2.03 10.91
CA LEU A 168 6.20 -0.99 11.80
C LEU A 168 5.72 0.41 11.43
N ILE A 169 5.52 0.72 10.15
CA ILE A 169 4.99 2.04 9.75
C ILE A 169 3.57 2.27 10.27
N HIS A 170 2.77 1.22 10.43
CA HIS A 170 1.41 1.31 10.96
C HIS A 170 1.34 1.77 12.42
N LEU A 171 2.41 1.62 13.19
CA LEU A 171 2.49 2.20 14.53
C LEU A 171 2.25 3.71 14.50
N PHE A 172 2.74 4.37 13.46
CA PHE A 172 2.68 5.83 13.33
C PHE A 172 1.45 6.31 12.56
N SER A 173 0.87 5.50 11.69
CA SER A 173 -0.32 5.85 10.92
C SER A 173 -1.60 5.83 11.75
N HIS A 174 -1.66 5.00 12.80
CA HIS A 174 -2.83 4.86 13.68
C HIS A 174 -2.74 5.66 14.98
N ALA A 175 -1.59 6.27 15.30
CA ALA A 175 -1.39 7.00 16.53
C ALA A 175 -1.42 8.52 16.31
N ASP A 176 -2.08 9.22 17.19
CA ASP A 176 -1.80 10.63 17.37
C ASP A 176 -0.40 10.79 17.97
N TRP A 177 0.49 11.49 17.27
CA TRP A 177 1.90 11.64 17.66
C TRP A 177 2.11 12.10 19.10
N GLY A 178 1.17 12.87 19.66
CA GLY A 178 1.19 13.29 21.06
C GLY A 178 0.72 12.22 22.06
N THR A 179 0.18 11.09 21.58
CA THR A 179 -0.43 10.04 22.43
C THR A 179 0.31 8.71 22.38
N ILE A 180 1.44 8.62 21.65
CA ILE A 180 2.27 7.41 21.64
C ILE A 180 2.91 7.22 23.01
N THR A 181 2.27 6.44 23.87
CA THR A 181 2.83 6.01 25.15
C THR A 181 3.60 4.69 24.96
N LEU A 182 4.48 4.38 25.91
CA LEU A 182 5.16 3.09 25.95
C LEU A 182 4.13 1.94 25.97
N SER A 183 3.06 2.08 26.72
CA SER A 183 1.98 1.07 26.79
C SER A 183 1.33 0.87 25.43
N TYR A 184 1.01 1.93 24.70
CA TYR A 184 0.47 1.82 23.33
C TYR A 184 1.45 1.12 22.39
N ALA A 185 2.72 1.53 22.40
CA ALA A 185 3.74 0.92 21.55
C ALA A 185 3.93 -0.57 21.84
N MET A 186 3.94 -0.96 23.13
CA MET A 186 4.04 -2.37 23.53
C MET A 186 2.80 -3.17 23.12
N GLN A 187 1.58 -2.61 23.33
CA GLN A 187 0.35 -3.25 22.88
C GLN A 187 0.37 -3.46 21.36
N PHE A 188 0.73 -2.43 20.59
CA PHE A 188 0.82 -2.51 19.13
C PHE A 188 1.84 -3.57 18.69
N LEU A 189 3.02 -3.59 19.31
CA LEU A 189 4.10 -4.55 19.01
C LEU A 189 3.62 -6.02 19.19
N PHE A 190 2.87 -6.31 20.25
CA PHE A 190 2.47 -7.68 20.55
C PHE A 190 1.15 -8.10 19.91
N THR A 191 0.29 -7.18 19.50
CA THR A 191 -1.02 -7.53 18.93
C THR A 191 -1.12 -7.24 17.45
N GLN A 192 -0.72 -6.03 17.02
CA GLN A 192 -0.93 -5.58 15.63
C GLN A 192 0.21 -6.02 14.70
N ILE A 193 1.47 -5.85 15.12
CA ILE A 193 2.60 -6.22 14.26
C ILE A 193 2.56 -7.69 13.82
N PRO A 194 2.34 -8.70 14.69
CA PRO A 194 2.27 -10.07 14.23
C PRO A 194 1.14 -10.31 13.22
N SER A 195 -0.02 -9.69 13.43
CA SER A 195 -1.17 -9.78 12.51
C SER A 195 -0.85 -9.16 11.16
N LEU A 196 -0.27 -7.96 11.14
CA LEU A 196 0.10 -7.25 9.91
C LEU A 196 1.20 -8.00 9.13
N VAL A 197 2.21 -8.52 9.82
CA VAL A 197 3.27 -9.32 9.18
C VAL A 197 2.70 -10.60 8.57
N VAL A 198 1.84 -11.31 9.27
CA VAL A 198 1.19 -12.53 8.73
C VAL A 198 0.33 -12.17 7.51
N THR A 199 -0.49 -11.13 7.60
CA THR A 199 -1.31 -10.67 6.48
C THR A 199 -0.45 -10.26 5.29
N GLY A 200 0.61 -9.48 5.50
CA GLY A 200 1.54 -9.08 4.44
C GLY A 200 2.24 -10.28 3.80
N CYS A 201 2.69 -11.26 4.58
CA CYS A 201 3.25 -12.50 4.05
C CYS A 201 2.22 -13.31 3.22
N MET A 202 0.95 -13.34 3.64
CA MET A 202 -0.13 -13.97 2.86
C MET A 202 -0.38 -13.21 1.54
N MET A 203 -0.40 -11.88 1.55
CA MET A 203 -0.52 -11.06 0.33
C MET A 203 0.66 -11.30 -0.62
N GLN A 204 1.88 -11.39 -0.09
CA GLN A 204 3.06 -11.72 -0.88
C GLN A 204 2.97 -13.12 -1.49
N LEU A 205 2.56 -14.13 -0.73
CA LEU A 205 2.33 -15.49 -1.23
C LEU A 205 1.26 -15.48 -2.32
N LEU A 206 0.16 -14.75 -2.14
CA LEU A 206 -0.89 -14.59 -3.14
C LEU A 206 -0.34 -13.96 -4.43
N LYS A 207 0.49 -12.91 -4.33
CA LYS A 207 1.17 -12.31 -5.47
C LYS A 207 2.07 -13.32 -6.18
N GLU A 208 2.91 -14.05 -5.45
CA GLU A 208 3.85 -15.01 -6.04
C GLU A 208 3.12 -16.18 -6.73
N LYS A 209 2.09 -16.74 -6.12
CA LYS A 209 1.27 -17.82 -6.69
C LYS A 209 0.42 -17.34 -7.89
N SER A 210 -0.13 -16.16 -7.81
CA SER A 210 -0.93 -15.59 -8.90
C SER A 210 -0.07 -14.98 -10.01
N GLY A 211 1.16 -14.53 -9.72
CA GLY A 211 2.03 -13.80 -10.63
C GLY A 211 1.47 -12.41 -11.00
N THR A 212 0.65 -11.82 -10.14
CA THR A 212 0.11 -10.46 -10.30
C THR A 212 -0.09 -9.79 -8.96
N ILE A 213 0.15 -8.47 -8.91
CA ILE A 213 -0.10 -7.66 -7.71
C ILE A 213 -1.60 -7.34 -7.53
N TRP A 214 -2.41 -7.47 -8.60
CA TRP A 214 -3.81 -7.03 -8.57
C TRP A 214 -4.69 -7.82 -7.61
N LEU A 215 -4.39 -9.11 -7.35
CA LEU A 215 -5.18 -9.88 -6.39
C LEU A 215 -4.95 -9.42 -4.94
N PRO A 216 -3.69 -9.23 -4.46
CA PRO A 216 -3.44 -8.56 -3.18
C PRO A 216 -4.09 -7.18 -3.10
N VAL A 217 -3.89 -6.31 -4.08
CA VAL A 217 -4.46 -4.95 -4.11
C VAL A 217 -5.97 -4.96 -3.95
N LEU A 218 -6.68 -5.79 -4.70
CA LEU A 218 -8.15 -5.88 -4.60
C LEU A 218 -8.60 -6.42 -3.25
N LEU A 219 -7.91 -7.42 -2.72
CA LEU A 219 -8.23 -7.99 -1.41
C LEU A 219 -7.99 -6.97 -0.29
N HIS A 220 -6.85 -6.26 -0.33
CA HIS A 220 -6.52 -5.19 0.60
C HIS A 220 -7.57 -4.06 0.55
N ALA A 221 -7.89 -3.57 -0.65
CA ALA A 221 -8.94 -2.57 -0.84
C ALA A 221 -10.31 -3.00 -0.30
N ILE A 222 -10.68 -4.29 -0.45
CA ILE A 222 -11.92 -4.82 0.14
C ILE A 222 -11.88 -4.73 1.66
N MET A 223 -10.76 -5.10 2.28
CA MET A 223 -10.61 -5.08 3.74
C MET A 223 -10.77 -3.67 4.29
N ASP A 224 -10.04 -2.71 3.73
CA ASP A 224 -10.02 -1.32 4.20
C ASP A 224 -11.33 -0.59 3.90
N TYR A 225 -11.81 -0.71 2.67
CA TYR A 225 -13.05 -0.06 2.27
C TYR A 225 -14.25 -0.58 3.08
N ALA A 226 -14.34 -1.89 3.31
CA ALA A 226 -15.39 -2.47 4.13
C ALA A 226 -15.29 -2.04 5.60
N ALA A 227 -14.08 -1.86 6.15
CA ALA A 227 -13.87 -1.39 7.51
C ALA A 227 -14.38 0.05 7.69
N VAL A 228 -14.05 0.94 6.76
CA VAL A 228 -14.45 2.37 6.78
C VAL A 228 -15.95 2.57 6.68
N LEU A 229 -16.65 1.72 5.95
CA LEU A 229 -18.10 1.85 5.76
C LEU A 229 -18.92 1.43 6.98
N LYS A 230 -18.30 0.81 8.00
CA LYS A 230 -19.00 0.46 9.26
C LYS A 230 -19.30 1.68 10.11
N TYR A 231 -18.55 2.75 9.95
CA TYR A 231 -18.66 4.02 10.68
C TYR A 231 -19.28 5.11 9.81
#